data_2fcf8a4c50f7bf4365b8134d511793ee
#
_entry.id   2fcf8a4c50f7bf4365b8134d511793ee
#
_cell.length_a   1.000
_cell.length_b   1.000
_cell.length_c   1.000
_cell.angle_alpha   90.00
_cell.angle_beta   90.00
_cell.angle_gamma   90.00
#
_symmetry.space_group_name_H-M   'P 1'
#
loop_
_entity.id
_entity.type
_entity.pdbx_description
1 polymer ?
#
loop_
_entity_poly.entity_id
_entity_poly.type
_entity_poly.pdbx_seq_one_letter_code
_entity_poly.pdbx_strand_id
1 'polypeptide(L)'
;MKIAVVGIGVAGAYLMNRLSQARDNSVVGFERMSEAQHDAVCAWATCKNVMSGLAKNCCLNFEDYIMHSGKYMRVNLDDIHTTDNNENYIDIKLNGMVIYDKIKLIQDMIKGTKIQFGKVPKKENLEADFDIIIDSTGFHRNYLPKPKEEFWIPCIQYKVKYDIHNAPFSDFYLKAFPSMAGYFWYFPLGNGYAHIGAGDFERRQNNKFVDDFLSRYKCQIIKKVGRPVRISPPKNCEPFTDGKKVIGVGESIGTVYPLLGEGIIPATWCADILVQHLHDREKYRKEVLKKFEVYSTVFNFIRSKIYHKFNFLKNSYELLRIYNHMKREENRYGMKVRMADMIKVSKT
;
A
#
# COMPACT_ATOMS: atom_id res chain seq x y z
N MET A 1 30.09 -2.18 6.98
CA MET A 1 29.06 -3.10 7.53
C MET A 1 28.41 -3.86 6.42
N LYS A 2 28.13 -5.17 6.59
CA LYS A 2 27.45 -6.00 5.58
C LYS A 2 25.94 -6.04 5.87
N ILE A 3 25.13 -5.61 4.89
CA ILE A 3 23.68 -5.50 5.04
C ILE A 3 22.98 -6.34 3.97
N ALA A 4 22.05 -7.18 4.39
CA ALA A 4 21.14 -7.88 3.50
C ALA A 4 19.77 -7.17 3.48
N VAL A 5 19.24 -6.84 2.30
CA VAL A 5 17.87 -6.34 2.12
C VAL A 5 17.07 -7.42 1.40
N VAL A 6 16.07 -8.01 2.06
CA VAL A 6 15.30 -9.12 1.50
C VAL A 6 13.89 -8.66 1.14
N GLY A 7 13.53 -8.84 -0.15
CA GLY A 7 12.32 -8.32 -0.77
C GLY A 7 12.54 -6.94 -1.39
N ILE A 8 12.57 -6.87 -2.73
CA ILE A 8 12.85 -5.65 -3.49
C ILE A 8 11.55 -5.02 -4.01
N GLY A 9 10.59 -4.84 -3.09
CA GLY A 9 9.45 -3.95 -3.30
C GLY A 9 9.86 -2.48 -3.13
N VAL A 10 8.88 -1.56 -3.01
CA VAL A 10 9.18 -0.11 -2.92
C VAL A 10 10.08 0.24 -1.73
N ALA A 11 9.85 -0.35 -0.55
CA ALA A 11 10.69 -0.11 0.63
C ALA A 11 12.09 -0.70 0.46
N GLY A 12 12.19 -1.95 -0.04
CA GLY A 12 13.48 -2.59 -0.28
C GLY A 12 14.31 -1.87 -1.34
N ALA A 13 13.70 -1.43 -2.44
CA ALA A 13 14.38 -0.66 -3.46
C ALA A 13 14.89 0.69 -2.94
N TYR A 14 14.06 1.40 -2.15
CA TYR A 14 14.48 2.64 -1.48
C TYR A 14 15.69 2.39 -0.57
N LEU A 15 15.65 1.33 0.25
CA LEU A 15 16.77 0.95 1.13
C LEU A 15 18.03 0.59 0.35
N MET A 16 17.91 -0.20 -0.73
CA MET A 16 19.04 -0.53 -1.59
C MET A 16 19.74 0.73 -2.09
N ASN A 17 18.96 1.70 -2.61
CA ASN A 17 19.51 2.98 -3.07
C ASN A 17 20.20 3.74 -1.92
N ARG A 18 19.47 4.00 -0.84
CA ARG A 18 19.91 4.87 0.25
C ARG A 18 21.10 4.33 1.03
N LEU A 19 21.10 3.02 1.33
CA LEU A 19 22.17 2.39 2.10
C LEU A 19 23.44 2.17 1.28
N SER A 20 23.32 2.00 -0.04
CA SER A 20 24.46 1.88 -0.93
C SER A 20 25.20 3.21 -1.19
N GLN A 21 24.59 4.36 -0.85
CA GLN A 21 25.25 5.66 -0.93
C GLN A 21 26.34 5.84 0.16
N ALA A 22 26.26 5.11 1.26
CA ALA A 22 27.26 5.16 2.32
C ALA A 22 28.44 4.23 1.97
N ARG A 23 29.65 4.80 1.83
CA ARG A 23 30.86 4.10 1.36
C ARG A 23 31.25 2.91 2.24
N ASP A 24 30.93 2.94 3.53
CA ASP A 24 31.31 1.88 4.49
C ASP A 24 30.30 0.72 4.52
N ASN A 25 29.23 0.79 3.74
CA ASN A 25 28.23 -0.27 3.66
C ASN A 25 28.44 -1.16 2.44
N SER A 26 28.44 -2.48 2.68
CA SER A 26 28.32 -3.50 1.63
C SER A 26 26.89 -4.02 1.64
N VAL A 27 26.04 -3.54 0.73
CA VAL A 27 24.62 -3.86 0.68
C VAL A 27 24.34 -4.87 -0.42
N VAL A 28 23.61 -5.94 -0.09
CA VAL A 28 23.16 -6.97 -1.05
C VAL A 28 21.66 -7.14 -0.93
N GLY A 29 20.97 -7.00 -2.04
CA GLY A 29 19.52 -7.25 -2.15
C GLY A 29 19.24 -8.71 -2.53
N PHE A 30 18.11 -9.25 -2.04
CA PHE A 30 17.59 -10.57 -2.41
C PHE A 30 16.14 -10.45 -2.81
N GLU A 31 15.78 -10.93 -4.01
CA GLU A 31 14.42 -10.96 -4.51
C GLU A 31 14.05 -12.37 -4.99
N ARG A 32 12.88 -12.85 -4.60
CA ARG A 32 12.42 -14.20 -4.97
C ARG A 32 12.08 -14.36 -6.44
N MET A 33 11.61 -13.29 -7.07
CA MET A 33 11.28 -13.28 -8.50
C MET A 33 12.56 -13.20 -9.32
N SER A 34 12.56 -13.78 -10.52
CA SER A 34 13.62 -13.52 -11.49
C SER A 34 13.58 -12.04 -11.91
N GLU A 35 14.68 -11.51 -12.40
CA GLU A 35 14.77 -10.13 -12.85
C GLU A 35 13.71 -9.80 -13.92
N ALA A 36 13.53 -10.72 -14.89
CA ALA A 36 12.54 -10.57 -15.96
C ALA A 36 11.08 -10.63 -15.47
N GLN A 37 10.82 -11.26 -14.31
CA GLN A 37 9.48 -11.39 -13.71
C GLN A 37 9.27 -10.43 -12.56
N HIS A 38 10.28 -9.63 -12.21
CA HIS A 38 10.19 -8.70 -11.10
C HIS A 38 9.02 -7.73 -11.31
N ASP A 39 8.10 -7.69 -10.37
CA ASP A 39 6.85 -6.96 -10.46
C ASP A 39 6.46 -6.33 -9.12
N ALA A 40 5.75 -5.25 -9.22
CA ALA A 40 5.22 -4.51 -8.09
C ALA A 40 3.69 -4.68 -8.00
N VAL A 41 3.26 -5.75 -7.32
CA VAL A 41 1.83 -6.09 -7.20
C VAL A 41 1.10 -5.07 -6.33
N CYS A 42 0.47 -4.09 -6.95
CA CYS A 42 -0.52 -3.18 -6.36
C CYS A 42 -1.13 -2.29 -7.47
N ALA A 43 -2.13 -1.49 -7.12
CA ALA A 43 -2.82 -0.61 -8.07
C ALA A 43 -1.99 0.61 -8.55
N TRP A 44 -0.78 0.82 -8.04
CA TRP A 44 0.16 1.89 -8.39
C TRP A 44 -0.32 3.32 -8.10
N ALA A 45 -1.39 3.47 -7.32
CA ALA A 45 -1.86 4.79 -6.90
C ALA A 45 -1.01 5.31 -5.73
N THR A 46 -0.65 6.58 -5.78
CA THR A 46 0.10 7.26 -4.71
C THR A 46 -0.11 8.77 -4.78
N CYS A 47 0.47 9.51 -3.83
CA CYS A 47 0.46 10.97 -3.85
C CYS A 47 1.82 11.53 -4.29
N LYS A 48 1.83 12.28 -5.39
CA LYS A 48 3.03 12.89 -5.93
C LYS A 48 3.69 13.88 -4.97
N ASN A 49 2.90 14.62 -4.20
CA ASN A 49 3.40 15.63 -3.27
C ASN A 49 4.39 15.09 -2.23
N VAL A 50 4.25 13.82 -1.86
CA VAL A 50 5.15 13.12 -0.93
C VAL A 50 6.19 12.32 -1.68
N MET A 51 5.77 11.57 -2.72
CA MET A 51 6.68 10.70 -3.47
C MET A 51 7.78 11.47 -4.18
N SER A 52 7.53 12.72 -4.61
CA SER A 52 8.57 13.58 -5.21
C SER A 52 9.74 13.82 -4.25
N GLY A 53 9.47 14.07 -2.97
CA GLY A 53 10.52 14.22 -1.94
C GLY A 53 11.28 12.91 -1.71
N LEU A 54 10.58 11.79 -1.62
CA LEU A 54 11.18 10.48 -1.41
C LEU A 54 12.03 10.01 -2.61
N ALA A 55 11.54 10.23 -3.83
CA ALA A 55 12.31 9.93 -5.05
C ALA A 55 13.56 10.83 -5.17
N LYS A 56 13.45 12.10 -4.79
CA LYS A 56 14.60 13.02 -4.76
C LYS A 56 15.72 12.53 -3.82
N ASN A 57 15.39 11.90 -2.69
CA ASN A 57 16.38 11.27 -1.80
C ASN A 57 17.17 10.15 -2.51
N CYS A 58 16.60 9.56 -3.56
CA CYS A 58 17.24 8.58 -4.43
C CYS A 58 17.85 9.19 -5.72
N CYS A 59 17.97 10.52 -5.81
CA CYS A 59 18.42 11.26 -6.99
C CYS A 59 17.53 11.05 -8.22
N LEU A 60 16.22 10.79 -8.03
CA LEU A 60 15.25 10.57 -9.09
C LEU A 60 14.18 11.67 -9.12
N ASN A 61 13.73 12.04 -10.34
CA ASN A 61 12.60 12.93 -10.52
C ASN A 61 11.30 12.12 -10.64
N PHE A 62 10.39 12.24 -9.66
CA PHE A 62 9.17 11.45 -9.63
C PHE A 62 8.21 11.75 -10.80
N GLU A 63 8.24 12.97 -11.36
CA GLU A 63 7.37 13.33 -12.49
C GLU A 63 7.60 12.45 -13.73
N ASP A 64 8.81 11.89 -13.91
CA ASP A 64 9.16 11.02 -15.04
C ASP A 64 8.47 9.65 -15.03
N TYR A 65 7.79 9.31 -13.92
CA TYR A 65 7.10 8.05 -13.70
C TYR A 65 5.57 8.20 -13.72
N ILE A 66 5.04 9.43 -13.76
CA ILE A 66 3.59 9.65 -13.70
C ILE A 66 2.93 9.21 -15.00
N MET A 67 1.95 8.31 -14.90
CA MET A 67 1.16 7.80 -16.03
C MET A 67 -0.21 8.48 -16.12
N HIS A 68 -0.83 8.78 -14.97
CA HIS A 68 -2.13 9.46 -14.89
C HIS A 68 -2.18 10.36 -13.66
N SER A 69 -2.74 11.57 -13.82
CA SER A 69 -2.98 12.51 -12.73
C SER A 69 -4.47 12.68 -12.52
N GLY A 70 -4.97 12.27 -11.37
CA GLY A 70 -6.39 12.32 -11.05
C GLY A 70 -6.88 13.71 -10.71
N LYS A 71 -8.09 14.03 -11.13
CA LYS A 71 -8.83 15.25 -10.77
C LYS A 71 -9.86 14.99 -9.68
N TYR A 72 -10.53 13.84 -9.75
CA TYR A 72 -11.48 13.36 -8.74
C TYR A 72 -11.52 11.84 -8.68
N MET A 73 -12.00 11.37 -7.55
CA MET A 73 -12.29 9.96 -7.32
C MET A 73 -13.76 9.83 -6.97
N ARG A 74 -14.49 9.05 -7.78
CA ARG A 74 -15.88 8.71 -7.49
C ARG A 74 -15.93 7.48 -6.60
N VAL A 75 -16.64 7.58 -5.49
CA VAL A 75 -16.89 6.47 -4.58
C VAL A 75 -18.38 6.17 -4.57
N ASN A 76 -18.74 5.01 -5.08
CA ASN A 76 -20.11 4.51 -5.05
C ASN A 76 -20.37 3.80 -3.72
N LEU A 77 -21.45 4.17 -3.02
CA LEU A 77 -21.83 3.68 -1.70
C LEU A 77 -23.13 2.86 -1.74
N ASP A 78 -23.71 2.58 -2.94
CA ASP A 78 -24.92 1.81 -3.03
C ASP A 78 -24.74 0.40 -2.50
N ASP A 79 -25.80 -0.17 -1.95
CA ASP A 79 -25.83 -1.60 -1.74
C ASP A 79 -25.79 -2.32 -3.11
N ILE A 80 -25.17 -3.49 -3.13
CA ILE A 80 -24.97 -4.30 -4.34
C ILE A 80 -26.30 -4.75 -4.95
N HIS A 81 -27.34 -4.73 -4.15
CA HIS A 81 -28.70 -5.22 -4.50
C HIS A 81 -29.68 -4.10 -4.88
N THR A 82 -29.30 -2.81 -4.76
CA THR A 82 -30.18 -1.72 -5.16
C THR A 82 -30.17 -1.54 -6.68
N THR A 83 -31.34 -1.77 -7.26
CA THR A 83 -31.61 -1.52 -8.70
C THR A 83 -32.14 -0.10 -8.94
N ASP A 84 -32.24 0.72 -7.89
CA ASP A 84 -32.79 2.08 -7.99
C ASP A 84 -31.82 3.03 -8.70
N ASN A 85 -32.36 3.84 -9.61
CA ASN A 85 -31.62 4.81 -10.43
C ASN A 85 -31.01 6.00 -9.65
N ASN A 86 -31.12 6.04 -8.33
CA ASN A 86 -30.49 7.03 -7.46
C ASN A 86 -29.16 6.49 -6.93
N GLU A 87 -28.13 6.53 -7.77
CA GLU A 87 -26.77 6.16 -7.37
C GLU A 87 -26.29 7.04 -6.19
N ASN A 88 -26.05 6.39 -5.04
CA ASN A 88 -25.49 7.03 -3.86
C ASN A 88 -23.96 7.06 -3.98
N TYR A 89 -23.41 8.16 -4.47
CA TYR A 89 -21.97 8.33 -4.60
C TYR A 89 -21.49 9.65 -3.99
N ILE A 90 -20.18 9.72 -3.78
CA ILE A 90 -19.45 10.93 -3.45
C ILE A 90 -18.34 11.14 -4.46
N ASP A 91 -18.14 12.39 -4.89
CA ASP A 91 -16.99 12.77 -5.71
C ASP A 91 -15.98 13.50 -4.83
N ILE A 92 -14.81 12.88 -4.65
CA ILE A 92 -13.69 13.41 -3.86
C ILE A 92 -12.74 14.13 -4.80
N LYS A 93 -12.55 15.43 -4.59
CA LYS A 93 -11.56 16.21 -5.35
C LYS A 93 -10.15 15.76 -5.00
N LEU A 94 -9.35 15.45 -6.02
CA LEU A 94 -7.97 15.05 -5.86
C LEU A 94 -7.01 16.24 -5.96
N ASN A 95 -5.90 16.16 -5.25
CA ASN A 95 -4.83 17.15 -5.23
C ASN A 95 -3.48 16.46 -5.11
N GLY A 96 -3.01 15.88 -6.21
CA GLY A 96 -1.73 15.20 -6.28
C GLY A 96 -1.82 13.66 -6.21
N MET A 97 -3.00 13.06 -6.18
CA MET A 97 -3.15 11.63 -6.38
C MET A 97 -2.86 11.26 -7.84
N VAL A 98 -1.96 10.31 -8.04
CA VAL A 98 -1.48 9.88 -9.36
C VAL A 98 -1.36 8.37 -9.44
N ILE A 99 -1.41 7.86 -10.67
CA ILE A 99 -0.87 6.54 -11.03
C ILE A 99 0.52 6.75 -11.61
N TYR A 100 1.47 5.94 -11.22
CA TYR A 100 2.84 6.02 -11.70
C TYR A 100 3.39 4.64 -12.08
N ASP A 101 4.39 4.60 -12.94
CA ASP A 101 5.10 3.37 -13.28
C ASP A 101 5.97 2.94 -12.11
N LYS A 102 5.36 2.16 -11.22
CA LYS A 102 6.01 1.68 -9.99
C LYS A 102 7.17 0.73 -10.27
N ILE A 103 7.08 -0.07 -11.34
CA ILE A 103 8.14 -1.02 -11.70
C ILE A 103 9.36 -0.23 -12.16
N LYS A 104 9.17 0.72 -13.07
CA LYS A 104 10.25 1.57 -13.57
C LYS A 104 10.92 2.36 -12.44
N LEU A 105 10.14 2.95 -11.52
CA LEU A 105 10.71 3.64 -10.35
C LEU A 105 11.56 2.71 -9.49
N ILE A 106 11.07 1.48 -9.20
CA ILE A 106 11.82 0.49 -8.42
C ILE A 106 13.12 0.11 -9.16
N GLN A 107 13.06 -0.15 -10.46
CA GLN A 107 14.23 -0.50 -11.28
C GLN A 107 15.27 0.63 -11.30
N ASP A 108 14.84 1.87 -11.43
CA ASP A 108 15.75 3.02 -11.39
C ASP A 108 16.36 3.25 -10.01
N MET A 109 15.59 3.00 -8.91
CA MET A 109 16.14 3.03 -7.54
C MET A 109 17.25 2.00 -7.31
N ILE A 110 17.13 0.80 -7.88
CA ILE A 110 18.11 -0.28 -7.67
C ILE A 110 19.25 -0.29 -8.70
N LYS A 111 19.21 0.57 -9.68
CA LYS A 111 20.23 0.64 -10.73
C LYS A 111 21.64 0.84 -10.14
N GLY A 112 22.57 -0.02 -10.52
CA GLY A 112 23.93 0.00 -10.00
C GLY A 112 24.11 -0.61 -8.60
N THR A 113 23.06 -1.16 -7.98
CA THR A 113 23.14 -1.88 -6.72
C THR A 113 23.29 -3.40 -6.95
N LYS A 114 23.78 -4.13 -5.95
CA LYS A 114 23.98 -5.58 -6.04
C LYS A 114 22.73 -6.33 -5.60
N ILE A 115 22.03 -6.99 -6.54
CA ILE A 115 20.82 -7.77 -6.24
C ILE A 115 20.97 -9.20 -6.75
N GLN A 116 20.53 -10.16 -5.95
CA GLN A 116 20.37 -11.57 -6.30
C GLN A 116 18.88 -11.85 -6.52
N PHE A 117 18.48 -11.96 -7.78
CA PHE A 117 17.14 -12.33 -8.18
C PHE A 117 16.94 -13.86 -8.20
N GLY A 118 15.68 -14.29 -8.08
CA GLY A 118 15.31 -15.71 -8.12
C GLY A 118 15.67 -16.49 -6.85
N LYS A 119 16.12 -15.82 -5.78
CA LYS A 119 16.61 -16.46 -4.57
C LYS A 119 16.20 -15.71 -3.30
N VAL A 120 15.72 -16.47 -2.32
CA VAL A 120 15.54 -15.99 -0.94
C VAL A 120 16.33 -16.92 -0.01
N PRO A 121 17.45 -16.47 0.54
CA PRO A 121 18.30 -17.31 1.41
C PRO A 121 17.57 -17.67 2.70
N LYS A 122 17.95 -18.81 3.30
CA LYS A 122 17.52 -19.16 4.65
C LYS A 122 18.09 -18.17 5.67
N LYS A 123 17.39 -17.98 6.80
CA LYS A 123 17.80 -17.04 7.85
C LYS A 123 19.20 -17.29 8.37
N GLU A 124 19.53 -18.56 8.61
CA GLU A 124 20.80 -18.99 9.16
C GLU A 124 21.99 -18.59 8.25
N ASN A 125 21.80 -18.70 6.92
CA ASN A 125 22.84 -18.30 5.95
C ASN A 125 23.04 -16.78 5.95
N LEU A 126 21.93 -16.01 6.07
CA LEU A 126 22.03 -14.56 6.16
C LEU A 126 22.70 -14.13 7.48
N GLU A 127 22.38 -14.78 8.59
CA GLU A 127 22.98 -14.48 9.90
C GLU A 127 24.49 -14.79 9.95
N ALA A 128 24.97 -15.76 9.14
CA ALA A 128 26.40 -16.06 9.02
C ALA A 128 27.17 -14.98 8.23
N ASP A 129 26.57 -14.46 7.15
CA ASP A 129 27.26 -13.62 6.17
C ASP A 129 27.09 -12.11 6.39
N PHE A 130 26.02 -11.67 7.10
CA PHE A 130 25.63 -10.27 7.22
C PHE A 130 25.55 -9.82 8.68
N ASP A 131 25.83 -8.53 8.90
CA ASP A 131 25.73 -7.87 10.21
C ASP A 131 24.29 -7.46 10.53
N ILE A 132 23.55 -7.03 9.47
CA ILE A 132 22.15 -6.62 9.54
C ILE A 132 21.37 -7.29 8.41
N ILE A 133 20.17 -7.78 8.72
CA ILE A 133 19.21 -8.35 7.79
C ILE A 133 17.94 -7.52 7.85
N ILE A 134 17.56 -6.91 6.73
CA ILE A 134 16.35 -6.10 6.65
C ILE A 134 15.25 -6.92 5.99
N ASP A 135 14.21 -7.24 6.77
CA ASP A 135 13.01 -7.93 6.28
C ASP A 135 12.03 -6.92 5.67
N SER A 136 12.16 -6.70 4.37
CA SER A 136 11.25 -5.94 3.52
C SER A 136 10.36 -6.83 2.63
N THR A 137 10.10 -8.09 3.06
CA THR A 137 9.31 -9.08 2.31
C THR A 137 7.80 -8.81 2.31
N GLY A 138 7.38 -7.69 2.88
CA GLY A 138 6.00 -7.24 2.90
C GLY A 138 5.10 -8.18 3.72
N PHE A 139 3.95 -8.57 3.15
CA PHE A 139 2.99 -9.44 3.83
C PHE A 139 3.62 -10.72 4.40
N HIS A 140 4.60 -11.30 3.72
CA HIS A 140 5.20 -12.59 4.11
C HIS A 140 5.98 -12.53 5.43
N ARG A 141 6.62 -11.41 5.77
CA ARG A 141 7.35 -11.24 7.04
C ARG A 141 8.26 -12.45 7.33
N ASN A 142 9.12 -12.78 6.38
CA ASN A 142 9.79 -14.08 6.36
C ASN A 142 10.78 -14.34 7.50
N TYR A 143 11.38 -13.30 8.08
CA TYR A 143 12.48 -13.44 9.04
C TYR A 143 12.15 -12.96 10.45
N LEU A 144 11.03 -12.27 10.59
CA LEU A 144 10.53 -11.80 11.89
C LEU A 144 9.57 -12.83 12.53
N PRO A 145 9.46 -12.86 13.86
CA PRO A 145 8.41 -13.61 14.53
C PRO A 145 7.02 -13.21 14.04
N LYS A 146 6.11 -14.17 13.97
CA LYS A 146 4.71 -13.85 13.61
C LYS A 146 4.10 -12.85 14.59
N PRO A 147 3.26 -11.89 14.13
CA PRO A 147 2.52 -11.02 15.01
C PRO A 147 1.59 -11.83 15.92
N LYS A 148 1.32 -11.32 17.13
CA LYS A 148 0.36 -11.95 18.04
C LYS A 148 -1.06 -12.00 17.48
N GLU A 149 -1.45 -10.94 16.78
CA GLU A 149 -2.74 -10.83 16.09
C GLU A 149 -2.49 -10.32 14.67
N GLU A 150 -2.95 -11.08 13.70
CA GLU A 150 -2.79 -10.74 12.29
C GLU A 150 -4.16 -10.52 11.64
N PHE A 151 -4.33 -9.34 11.04
CA PHE A 151 -5.52 -9.01 10.28
C PHE A 151 -5.13 -8.55 8.87
N TRP A 152 -5.71 -9.19 7.86
CA TRP A 152 -5.39 -8.94 6.47
C TRP A 152 -6.62 -9.10 5.57
N ILE A 153 -6.58 -8.45 4.42
CA ILE A 153 -7.64 -8.51 3.41
C ILE A 153 -7.11 -9.22 2.18
N PRO A 154 -7.78 -10.28 1.70
CA PRO A 154 -7.46 -10.89 0.41
C PRO A 154 -7.80 -9.91 -0.71
N CYS A 155 -6.87 -9.72 -1.64
CA CYS A 155 -7.05 -8.84 -2.79
C CYS A 155 -6.75 -9.57 -4.08
N ILE A 156 -7.54 -9.26 -5.11
CA ILE A 156 -7.30 -9.68 -6.49
C ILE A 156 -7.19 -8.43 -7.37
N GLN A 157 -6.27 -8.47 -8.32
CA GLN A 157 -6.05 -7.36 -9.25
C GLN A 157 -5.79 -7.86 -10.64
N TYR A 158 -6.29 -7.11 -11.60
CA TYR A 158 -6.05 -7.29 -13.02
C TYR A 158 -5.47 -6.01 -13.62
N LYS A 159 -4.49 -6.16 -14.52
CA LYS A 159 -4.17 -5.15 -15.51
C LYS A 159 -5.01 -5.47 -16.73
N VAL A 160 -5.82 -4.53 -17.19
CA VAL A 160 -6.74 -4.72 -18.30
C VAL A 160 -6.51 -3.70 -19.41
N LYS A 161 -6.90 -4.08 -20.63
CA LYS A 161 -7.04 -3.16 -21.77
C LYS A 161 -8.52 -3.07 -22.12
N TYR A 162 -9.01 -1.87 -22.39
CA TYR A 162 -10.38 -1.57 -22.81
C TYR A 162 -10.39 -0.64 -24.02
N ASP A 163 -11.55 -0.53 -24.67
CA ASP A 163 -11.73 0.42 -25.76
C ASP A 163 -11.69 1.86 -25.23
N ILE A 164 -10.75 2.66 -25.72
CA ILE A 164 -10.54 4.05 -25.25
C ILE A 164 -11.77 4.95 -25.55
N HIS A 165 -12.56 4.63 -26.58
CA HIS A 165 -13.79 5.35 -26.92
C HIS A 165 -14.97 4.97 -26.05
N ASN A 166 -14.84 3.88 -25.28
CA ASN A 166 -15.83 3.40 -24.32
C ASN A 166 -15.19 3.16 -22.95
N ALA A 167 -14.47 4.16 -22.46
CA ALA A 167 -13.80 4.10 -21.16
C ALA A 167 -14.82 3.88 -20.04
N PRO A 168 -14.58 2.94 -19.11
CA PRO A 168 -15.48 2.65 -18.00
C PRO A 168 -15.80 3.86 -17.13
N PHE A 169 -14.76 4.62 -16.78
CA PHE A 169 -14.85 5.85 -16.00
C PHE A 169 -13.82 6.85 -16.50
N SER A 170 -14.12 8.13 -16.33
CA SER A 170 -13.24 9.23 -16.76
C SER A 170 -12.01 9.42 -15.85
N ASP A 171 -12.07 8.93 -14.60
CA ASP A 171 -11.01 9.09 -13.60
C ASP A 171 -11.07 7.93 -12.58
N PHE A 172 -10.50 8.10 -11.39
CA PHE A 172 -10.53 7.09 -10.33
C PHE A 172 -11.95 6.72 -9.91
N TYR A 173 -12.19 5.43 -9.72
CA TYR A 173 -13.47 4.93 -9.24
C TYR A 173 -13.28 3.86 -8.16
N LEU A 174 -14.09 3.96 -7.10
CA LEU A 174 -14.21 2.97 -6.05
C LEU A 174 -15.67 2.55 -5.90
N LYS A 175 -15.91 1.29 -5.57
CA LYS A 175 -17.20 0.79 -5.07
C LYS A 175 -16.96 0.21 -3.69
N ALA A 176 -17.52 0.86 -2.68
CA ALA A 176 -17.46 0.35 -1.31
C ALA A 176 -18.26 -0.94 -1.17
N PHE A 177 -17.76 -1.87 -0.36
CA PHE A 177 -18.50 -3.07 0.04
C PHE A 177 -19.16 -2.86 1.39
N PRO A 178 -20.28 -3.56 1.67
CA PRO A 178 -21.00 -3.46 2.92
C PRO A 178 -20.09 -3.63 4.14
N SER A 179 -20.43 -2.94 5.23
CA SER A 179 -19.68 -2.98 6.49
C SER A 179 -18.20 -2.59 6.37
N MET A 180 -17.85 -1.84 5.33
CA MET A 180 -16.46 -1.48 5.03
C MET A 180 -15.53 -2.71 4.96
N ALA A 181 -16.07 -3.87 4.57
CA ALA A 181 -15.29 -5.11 4.45
C ALA A 181 -14.23 -5.04 3.34
N GLY A 182 -14.30 -4.02 2.50
CA GLY A 182 -13.39 -3.75 1.41
C GLY A 182 -13.99 -2.87 0.34
N TYR A 183 -13.40 -2.90 -0.84
CA TYR A 183 -13.89 -2.16 -2.00
C TYR A 183 -13.34 -2.74 -3.31
N PHE A 184 -14.07 -2.49 -4.41
CA PHE A 184 -13.59 -2.60 -5.78
C PHE A 184 -12.93 -1.27 -6.19
N TRP A 185 -11.89 -1.32 -7.02
CA TRP A 185 -11.24 -0.15 -7.60
C TRP A 185 -11.07 -0.25 -9.10
N TYR A 186 -11.15 0.90 -9.76
CA TYR A 186 -10.71 1.14 -11.13
C TYR A 186 -9.74 2.32 -11.13
N PHE A 187 -8.52 2.09 -11.56
CA PHE A 187 -7.45 3.09 -11.60
C PHE A 187 -6.84 3.15 -13.00
N PRO A 188 -7.08 4.26 -13.74
CA PRO A 188 -6.66 4.39 -15.13
C PRO A 188 -5.13 4.51 -15.24
N LEU A 189 -4.53 3.77 -16.17
CA LEU A 189 -3.10 3.83 -16.51
C LEU A 189 -2.83 4.72 -17.74
N GLY A 190 -3.89 5.23 -18.37
CA GLY A 190 -3.82 5.90 -19.67
C GLY A 190 -3.85 4.93 -20.86
N ASN A 191 -4.05 5.48 -22.06
CA ASN A 191 -3.99 4.75 -23.33
C ASN A 191 -4.88 3.47 -23.42
N GLY A 192 -6.05 3.49 -22.75
CA GLY A 192 -6.97 2.34 -22.73
C GLY A 192 -6.54 1.20 -21.80
N TYR A 193 -5.66 1.47 -20.84
CA TYR A 193 -5.27 0.51 -19.80
C TYR A 193 -5.74 0.97 -18.42
N ALA A 194 -6.04 0.01 -17.55
CA ALA A 194 -6.34 0.25 -16.15
C ALA A 194 -5.85 -0.90 -15.26
N HIS A 195 -5.64 -0.59 -13.98
CA HIS A 195 -5.67 -1.56 -12.91
C HIS A 195 -7.07 -1.59 -12.31
N ILE A 196 -7.69 -2.76 -12.34
CA ILE A 196 -8.94 -3.03 -11.64
C ILE A 196 -8.72 -4.12 -10.61
N GLY A 197 -9.49 -4.10 -9.54
CA GLY A 197 -9.39 -5.16 -8.56
C GLY A 197 -10.36 -4.99 -7.42
N ALA A 198 -10.31 -5.92 -6.49
CA ALA A 198 -11.12 -5.87 -5.28
C ALA A 198 -10.34 -6.46 -4.10
N GLY A 199 -10.50 -5.82 -2.94
CA GLY A 199 -10.15 -6.37 -1.64
C GLY A 199 -11.42 -6.56 -0.83
N ASP A 200 -11.60 -7.73 -0.20
CA ASP A 200 -12.80 -8.02 0.55
C ASP A 200 -12.48 -8.98 1.69
N PHE A 201 -12.68 -8.54 2.91
CA PHE A 201 -12.46 -9.35 4.10
C PHE A 201 -13.35 -10.59 4.12
N GLU A 202 -14.60 -10.46 3.72
CA GLU A 202 -15.57 -11.55 3.68
C GLU A 202 -15.41 -12.49 2.47
N ARG A 203 -14.61 -12.12 1.47
CA ARG A 203 -14.37 -12.87 0.22
C ARG A 203 -15.61 -13.11 -0.65
N ARG A 204 -16.70 -12.42 -0.37
CA ARG A 204 -18.00 -12.65 -1.06
C ARG A 204 -18.13 -11.89 -2.36
N GLN A 205 -17.48 -10.75 -2.47
CA GLN A 205 -17.76 -9.75 -3.51
C GLN A 205 -16.63 -9.59 -4.53
N ASN A 206 -15.37 -9.85 -4.14
CA ASN A 206 -14.23 -9.46 -4.97
C ASN A 206 -14.24 -10.09 -6.36
N ASN A 207 -14.52 -11.37 -6.51
CA ASN A 207 -14.54 -12.00 -7.85
C ASN A 207 -15.74 -11.52 -8.67
N LYS A 208 -16.95 -11.55 -8.08
CA LYS A 208 -18.18 -11.17 -8.80
C LYS A 208 -18.08 -9.77 -9.41
N PHE A 209 -17.68 -8.77 -8.62
CA PHE A 209 -17.54 -7.40 -9.10
C PHE A 209 -16.53 -7.26 -10.24
N VAL A 210 -15.39 -7.93 -10.12
CA VAL A 210 -14.38 -7.90 -11.17
C VAL A 210 -14.88 -8.58 -12.42
N ASP A 211 -15.54 -9.74 -12.31
CA ASP A 211 -16.07 -10.50 -13.47
C ASP A 211 -17.21 -9.73 -14.16
N ASP A 212 -18.11 -9.11 -13.39
CA ASP A 212 -19.18 -8.25 -13.92
C ASP A 212 -18.59 -7.04 -14.66
N PHE A 213 -17.56 -6.41 -14.11
CA PHE A 213 -16.86 -5.30 -14.74
C PHE A 213 -16.19 -5.72 -16.06
N LEU A 214 -15.43 -6.81 -16.05
CA LEU A 214 -14.76 -7.35 -17.23
C LEU A 214 -15.74 -7.66 -18.37
N SER A 215 -16.87 -8.26 -18.03
CA SER A 215 -17.94 -8.59 -18.98
C SER A 215 -18.61 -7.33 -19.54
N ARG A 216 -19.01 -6.41 -18.68
CA ARG A 216 -19.73 -5.17 -19.06
C ARG A 216 -18.91 -4.30 -20.02
N TYR A 217 -17.62 -4.13 -19.74
CA TYR A 217 -16.73 -3.25 -20.53
C TYR A 217 -15.87 -4.00 -21.55
N LYS A 218 -16.12 -5.31 -21.75
CA LYS A 218 -15.39 -6.16 -22.70
C LYS A 218 -13.88 -6.02 -22.59
N CYS A 219 -13.38 -6.00 -21.34
CA CYS A 219 -11.97 -5.81 -21.06
C CYS A 219 -11.14 -7.04 -21.45
N GLN A 220 -10.00 -6.82 -22.12
CA GLN A 220 -8.96 -7.83 -22.30
C GLN A 220 -8.07 -7.90 -21.07
N ILE A 221 -7.94 -9.06 -20.45
CA ILE A 221 -7.04 -9.29 -19.33
C ILE A 221 -5.61 -9.38 -19.85
N ILE A 222 -4.73 -8.48 -19.37
CA ILE A 222 -3.29 -8.49 -19.66
C ILE A 222 -2.53 -9.27 -18.58
N LYS A 223 -2.91 -9.07 -17.30
CA LYS A 223 -2.28 -9.73 -16.16
C LYS A 223 -3.28 -9.88 -15.01
N LYS A 224 -3.21 -11.02 -14.33
CA LYS A 224 -3.99 -11.29 -13.11
C LYS A 224 -3.02 -11.61 -11.97
N VAL A 225 -3.23 -10.99 -10.82
CA VAL A 225 -2.45 -11.25 -9.60
C VAL A 225 -3.36 -11.25 -8.39
N GLY A 226 -3.00 -12.05 -7.38
CA GLY A 226 -3.67 -12.06 -6.08
C GLY A 226 -2.65 -11.86 -4.98
N ARG A 227 -2.96 -11.04 -3.99
CA ARG A 227 -2.10 -10.80 -2.84
C ARG A 227 -2.93 -10.35 -1.64
N PRO A 228 -2.72 -10.93 -0.45
CA PRO A 228 -3.25 -10.35 0.76
C PRO A 228 -2.54 -9.03 1.11
N VAL A 229 -3.27 -8.14 1.78
CA VAL A 229 -2.75 -6.88 2.31
C VAL A 229 -2.93 -6.89 3.82
N ARG A 230 -1.84 -6.73 4.57
CA ARG A 230 -1.88 -6.63 6.02
C ARG A 230 -2.37 -5.25 6.43
N ILE A 231 -3.48 -5.20 7.18
CA ILE A 231 -4.02 -3.95 7.73
C ILE A 231 -3.84 -3.85 9.24
N SER A 232 -3.27 -4.86 9.89
CA SER A 232 -2.81 -4.74 11.29
C SER A 232 -1.79 -3.61 11.40
N PRO A 233 -1.99 -2.63 12.31
CA PRO A 233 -1.08 -1.48 12.44
C PRO A 233 0.24 -1.88 13.09
N PRO A 234 1.29 -1.05 13.02
CA PRO A 234 2.60 -1.38 13.58
C PRO A 234 2.56 -1.83 15.04
N LYS A 235 1.74 -1.21 15.89
CA LYS A 235 1.59 -1.60 17.29
C LYS A 235 1.20 -3.09 17.45
N ASN A 236 0.37 -3.63 16.55
CA ASN A 236 -0.04 -5.04 16.57
C ASN A 236 0.98 -5.96 15.89
N CYS A 237 1.94 -5.40 15.17
CA CYS A 237 2.98 -6.12 14.45
C CYS A 237 4.34 -6.14 15.16
N GLU A 238 4.41 -5.71 16.42
CA GLU A 238 5.62 -5.89 17.22
C GLU A 238 5.89 -7.37 17.50
N PRO A 239 7.17 -7.79 17.63
CA PRO A 239 8.39 -6.98 17.58
C PRO A 239 8.84 -6.67 16.14
N PHE A 240 9.54 -5.52 15.94
CA PHE A 240 10.12 -5.13 14.64
C PHE A 240 11.51 -5.71 14.41
N THR A 241 12.00 -6.49 15.35
CA THR A 241 13.31 -7.15 15.30
C THR A 241 13.21 -8.54 15.96
N ASP A 242 14.07 -9.43 15.55
CA ASP A 242 14.21 -10.74 16.18
C ASP A 242 15.11 -10.73 17.44
N GLY A 243 15.54 -9.55 17.89
CA GLY A 243 16.48 -9.38 19.01
C GLY A 243 17.95 -9.65 18.64
N LYS A 244 18.25 -10.10 17.41
CA LYS A 244 19.60 -10.42 16.93
C LYS A 244 20.01 -9.52 15.76
N LYS A 245 19.86 -9.98 14.52
CA LYS A 245 20.30 -9.29 13.29
C LYS A 245 19.17 -8.77 12.43
N VAL A 246 17.95 -9.28 12.58
CA VAL A 246 16.81 -8.94 11.71
C VAL A 246 16.11 -7.66 12.17
N ILE A 247 15.77 -6.80 11.21
CA ILE A 247 14.95 -5.58 11.37
C ILE A 247 13.88 -5.57 10.28
N GLY A 248 12.61 -5.44 10.65
CA GLY A 248 11.48 -5.36 9.71
C GLY A 248 11.22 -3.95 9.21
N VAL A 249 10.71 -3.84 7.97
CA VAL A 249 10.38 -2.57 7.32
C VAL A 249 9.12 -2.69 6.46
N GLY A 250 8.31 -1.65 6.47
CA GLY A 250 7.14 -1.57 5.60
C GLY A 250 6.00 -2.49 6.06
N GLU A 251 5.34 -3.15 5.12
CA GLU A 251 4.19 -4.02 5.43
C GLU A 251 4.57 -5.21 6.33
N SER A 252 5.85 -5.63 6.38
CA SER A 252 6.28 -6.68 7.30
C SER A 252 6.07 -6.31 8.77
N ILE A 253 6.01 -5.01 9.07
CA ILE A 253 5.70 -4.45 10.39
C ILE A 253 4.43 -3.61 10.42
N GLY A 254 3.53 -3.79 9.45
CA GLY A 254 2.16 -3.24 9.48
C GLY A 254 2.04 -1.77 9.08
N THR A 255 2.92 -1.21 8.26
CA THR A 255 2.83 0.20 7.86
C THR A 255 1.86 0.46 6.70
N VAL A 256 0.81 -0.32 6.56
CA VAL A 256 -0.29 -0.06 5.60
C VAL A 256 -1.38 0.76 6.29
N TYR A 257 -1.85 1.84 5.65
CA TYR A 257 -2.96 2.63 6.18
C TYR A 257 -4.27 1.84 6.09
N PRO A 258 -4.91 1.47 7.21
CA PRO A 258 -5.95 0.44 7.21
C PRO A 258 -7.20 0.82 6.42
N LEU A 259 -7.59 2.11 6.37
CA LEU A 259 -8.80 2.55 5.68
C LEU A 259 -8.70 2.44 4.15
N LEU A 260 -7.51 2.72 3.60
CA LEU A 260 -7.29 2.79 2.15
C LEU A 260 -6.49 1.60 1.59
N GLY A 261 -5.97 0.71 2.45
CA GLY A 261 -5.01 -0.31 2.02
C GLY A 261 -3.74 0.29 1.39
N GLU A 262 -3.46 1.57 1.68
CA GLU A 262 -2.34 2.30 1.07
C GLU A 262 -1.05 2.02 1.82
N GLY A 263 -0.09 1.42 1.15
CA GLY A 263 1.18 1.01 1.73
C GLY A 263 2.43 1.61 1.07
N ILE A 264 2.32 2.30 -0.07
CA ILE A 264 3.50 2.78 -0.82
C ILE A 264 4.26 3.84 -0.02
N ILE A 265 3.62 4.96 0.28
CA ILE A 265 4.23 6.05 1.06
C ILE A 265 4.62 5.60 2.46
N PRO A 266 3.74 4.92 3.23
CA PRO A 266 4.11 4.46 4.56
C PRO A 266 5.30 3.50 4.59
N ALA A 267 5.38 2.58 3.64
CA ALA A 267 6.52 1.66 3.55
C ALA A 267 7.83 2.40 3.21
N THR A 268 7.77 3.41 2.33
CA THR A 268 8.94 4.23 1.98
C THR A 268 9.35 5.14 3.15
N TRP A 269 8.40 5.75 3.86
CA TRP A 269 8.69 6.50 5.10
C TRP A 269 9.32 5.61 6.17
N CYS A 270 8.80 4.40 6.34
CA CYS A 270 9.37 3.44 7.27
C CYS A 270 10.83 3.09 6.91
N ALA A 271 11.11 2.92 5.62
CA ALA A 271 12.46 2.70 5.11
C ALA A 271 13.37 3.92 5.38
N ASP A 272 12.87 5.14 5.14
CA ASP A 272 13.62 6.37 5.41
C ASP A 272 13.93 6.54 6.91
N ILE A 273 12.98 6.24 7.80
CA ILE A 273 13.22 6.22 9.26
C ILE A 273 14.30 5.20 9.62
N LEU A 274 14.31 4.01 8.99
CA LEU A 274 15.37 3.03 9.24
C LEU A 274 16.74 3.54 8.77
N VAL A 275 16.84 4.18 7.62
CA VAL A 275 18.11 4.77 7.13
C VAL A 275 18.67 5.76 8.16
N GLN A 276 17.81 6.58 8.77
CA GLN A 276 18.21 7.58 9.78
C GLN A 276 18.63 6.96 11.13
N HIS A 277 18.11 5.77 11.46
CA HIS A 277 18.29 5.12 12.76
C HIS A 277 18.81 3.68 12.64
N LEU A 278 19.59 3.37 11.62
CA LEU A 278 20.06 2.01 11.31
C LEU A 278 20.81 1.35 12.50
N HIS A 279 21.53 2.14 13.28
CA HIS A 279 22.33 1.69 14.42
C HIS A 279 21.59 1.77 15.76
N ASP A 280 20.40 2.36 15.80
CA ASP A 280 19.59 2.54 17.02
C ASP A 280 18.18 1.95 16.80
N ARG A 281 18.06 0.64 17.05
CA ARG A 281 16.81 -0.10 16.83
C ARG A 281 15.66 0.37 17.71
N GLU A 282 15.97 0.81 18.92
CA GLU A 282 14.94 1.29 19.85
C GLU A 282 14.41 2.67 19.40
N LYS A 283 15.28 3.53 18.92
CA LYS A 283 14.86 4.81 18.33
C LYS A 283 14.08 4.61 17.04
N TYR A 284 14.53 3.69 16.16
CA TYR A 284 13.76 3.29 14.98
C TYR A 284 12.35 2.84 15.36
N ARG A 285 12.25 1.92 16.34
CA ARG A 285 10.96 1.42 16.83
C ARG A 285 10.06 2.55 17.32
N LYS A 286 10.57 3.45 18.17
CA LYS A 286 9.83 4.60 18.73
C LYS A 286 9.34 5.54 17.64
N GLU A 287 10.18 5.88 16.67
CA GLU A 287 9.81 6.77 15.57
C GLU A 287 8.75 6.14 14.64
N VAL A 288 8.85 4.85 14.34
CA VAL A 288 7.82 4.12 13.60
C VAL A 288 6.49 4.13 14.35
N LEU A 289 6.47 3.77 15.63
CA LEU A 289 5.24 3.76 16.42
C LEU A 289 4.60 5.14 16.52
N LYS A 290 5.39 6.18 16.67
CA LYS A 290 4.96 7.58 16.71
C LYS A 290 4.39 8.02 15.36
N LYS A 291 5.12 7.77 14.26
CA LYS A 291 4.71 8.15 12.90
C LYS A 291 3.38 7.54 12.48
N PHE A 292 3.12 6.30 12.89
CA PHE A 292 1.94 5.53 12.51
C PHE A 292 0.93 5.33 13.66
N GLU A 293 0.98 6.14 14.70
CA GLU A 293 0.12 6.01 15.90
C GLU A 293 -1.37 5.94 15.55
N VAL A 294 -1.83 6.84 14.67
CA VAL A 294 -3.24 6.94 14.25
C VAL A 294 -3.74 5.67 13.56
N TYR A 295 -2.85 4.84 12.98
CA TYR A 295 -3.24 3.60 12.29
C TYR A 295 -3.96 2.63 13.22
N SER A 296 -3.61 2.63 14.52
CA SER A 296 -4.34 1.83 15.52
C SER A 296 -5.80 2.28 15.70
N THR A 297 -6.05 3.60 15.70
CA THR A 297 -7.42 4.15 15.76
C THR A 297 -8.22 3.77 14.51
N VAL A 298 -7.62 3.94 13.32
CA VAL A 298 -8.24 3.58 12.05
C VAL A 298 -8.54 2.08 11.98
N PHE A 299 -7.59 1.26 12.39
CA PHE A 299 -7.76 -0.20 12.42
C PHE A 299 -8.91 -0.63 13.33
N ASN A 300 -8.99 -0.08 14.55
CA ASN A 300 -10.08 -0.39 15.48
C ASN A 300 -11.45 0.01 14.90
N PHE A 301 -11.52 1.18 14.25
CA PHE A 301 -12.73 1.63 13.55
C PHE A 301 -13.13 0.64 12.45
N ILE A 302 -12.24 0.27 11.53
CA ILE A 302 -12.51 -0.68 10.45
C ILE A 302 -12.93 -2.05 11.02
N ARG A 303 -12.20 -2.54 12.03
CA ARG A 303 -12.53 -3.81 12.69
C ARG A 303 -13.92 -3.80 13.34
N SER A 304 -14.31 -2.69 13.95
CA SER A 304 -15.66 -2.56 14.55
C SER A 304 -16.76 -2.61 13.48
N LYS A 305 -16.51 -2.04 12.29
CA LYS A 305 -17.43 -2.11 11.14
C LYS A 305 -17.56 -3.54 10.61
N ILE A 306 -16.44 -4.18 10.30
CA ILE A 306 -16.37 -5.54 9.74
C ILE A 306 -17.08 -6.56 10.67
N TYR A 307 -16.92 -6.41 11.97
CA TYR A 307 -17.57 -7.31 12.95
C TYR A 307 -18.97 -6.84 13.40
N HIS A 308 -19.59 -5.88 12.72
CA HIS A 308 -20.91 -5.31 13.02
C HIS A 308 -21.04 -4.83 14.49
N LYS A 309 -19.94 -4.36 15.09
CA LYS A 309 -19.89 -3.80 16.46
C LYS A 309 -19.85 -2.27 16.46
N PHE A 310 -19.91 -1.66 15.28
CA PHE A 310 -19.90 -0.21 15.14
C PHE A 310 -21.18 0.39 15.71
N ASN A 311 -21.02 1.40 16.57
CA ASN A 311 -22.11 2.21 17.09
C ASN A 311 -21.70 3.68 16.92
N PHE A 312 -22.51 4.46 16.20
CA PHE A 312 -22.18 5.83 15.85
C PHE A 312 -21.89 6.69 17.09
N LEU A 313 -22.69 6.57 18.15
CA LEU A 313 -22.49 7.34 19.39
C LEU A 313 -21.18 6.98 20.09
N LYS A 314 -20.86 5.69 20.17
CA LYS A 314 -19.64 5.19 20.83
C LYS A 314 -18.37 5.45 20.01
N ASN A 315 -18.48 5.36 18.68
CA ASN A 315 -17.33 5.48 17.78
C ASN A 315 -17.18 6.89 17.14
N SER A 316 -18.04 7.86 17.52
CA SER A 316 -17.98 9.24 17.02
C SER A 316 -16.64 9.91 17.29
N TYR A 317 -16.03 9.66 18.46
CA TYR A 317 -14.71 10.18 18.80
C TYR A 317 -13.60 9.61 17.88
N GLU A 318 -13.66 8.30 17.58
CA GLU A 318 -12.71 7.66 16.66
C GLU A 318 -12.87 8.25 15.25
N LEU A 319 -14.11 8.39 14.76
CA LEU A 319 -14.40 8.98 13.46
C LEU A 319 -13.88 10.42 13.37
N LEU A 320 -14.10 11.23 14.41
CA LEU A 320 -13.58 12.59 14.48
C LEU A 320 -12.04 12.62 14.48
N ARG A 321 -11.39 11.73 15.22
CA ARG A 321 -9.93 11.62 15.26
C ARG A 321 -9.36 11.23 13.90
N ILE A 322 -10.01 10.29 13.20
CA ILE A 322 -9.64 9.87 11.83
C ILE A 322 -9.82 11.05 10.88
N TYR A 323 -10.97 11.74 10.92
CA TYR A 323 -11.22 12.91 10.11
C TYR A 323 -10.15 13.99 10.32
N ASN A 324 -9.89 14.38 11.56
CA ASN A 324 -8.91 15.42 11.88
C ASN A 324 -7.50 15.04 11.40
N HIS A 325 -7.14 13.76 11.48
CA HIS A 325 -5.87 13.28 10.92
C HIS A 325 -5.85 13.41 9.39
N MET A 326 -6.84 12.85 8.71
CA MET A 326 -6.91 12.91 7.24
C MET A 326 -7.02 14.35 6.73
N LYS A 327 -7.74 15.22 7.45
CA LYS A 327 -7.88 16.64 7.11
C LYS A 327 -6.56 17.39 7.19
N ARG A 328 -5.75 17.16 8.22
CA ARG A 328 -4.41 17.75 8.36
C ARG A 328 -3.43 17.20 7.31
N GLU A 329 -3.62 15.96 6.91
CA GLU A 329 -2.74 15.23 5.99
C GLU A 329 -3.32 15.20 4.54
N GLU A 330 -4.26 16.08 4.17
CA GLU A 330 -4.85 16.13 2.82
C GLU A 330 -3.77 16.13 1.72
N ASN A 331 -2.70 16.90 1.94
CA ASN A 331 -1.59 16.97 1.00
C ASN A 331 -0.86 15.62 0.84
N ARG A 332 -0.77 14.84 1.92
CA ARG A 332 -0.18 13.50 1.93
C ARG A 332 -1.07 12.47 1.23
N TYR A 333 -2.40 12.57 1.41
CA TYR A 333 -3.34 11.65 0.77
C TYR A 333 -3.63 12.05 -0.69
N GLY A 334 -3.28 13.27 -1.09
CA GLY A 334 -3.54 13.78 -2.44
C GLY A 334 -5.03 13.96 -2.73
N MET A 335 -5.87 14.14 -1.70
CA MET A 335 -7.31 14.28 -1.83
C MET A 335 -7.88 15.26 -0.80
N LYS A 336 -9.01 15.89 -1.14
CA LYS A 336 -9.78 16.72 -0.20
C LYS A 336 -10.64 15.84 0.69
N VAL A 337 -10.66 16.14 2.00
CA VAL A 337 -11.40 15.40 3.01
C VAL A 337 -12.53 16.27 3.59
N ARG A 338 -13.77 15.81 3.47
CA ARG A 338 -14.95 16.48 4.04
C ARG A 338 -15.59 15.58 5.09
N MET A 339 -16.03 16.17 6.22
CA MET A 339 -16.69 15.43 7.29
C MET A 339 -17.98 14.74 6.78
N ALA A 340 -18.74 15.42 5.92
CA ALA A 340 -19.96 14.85 5.34
C ALA A 340 -19.68 13.56 4.56
N ASP A 341 -18.58 13.49 3.81
CA ASP A 341 -18.19 12.30 3.06
C ASP A 341 -17.78 11.16 4.01
N MET A 342 -17.01 11.49 5.05
CA MET A 342 -16.62 10.50 6.09
C MET A 342 -17.84 9.91 6.79
N ILE A 343 -18.84 10.73 7.11
CA ILE A 343 -20.10 10.26 7.71
C ILE A 343 -20.86 9.36 6.74
N LYS A 344 -20.96 9.75 5.45
CA LYS A 344 -21.62 8.90 4.45
C LYS A 344 -20.93 7.53 4.33
N VAL A 345 -19.61 7.51 4.17
CA VAL A 345 -18.83 6.28 4.10
C VAL A 345 -18.96 5.43 5.37
N SER A 346 -19.05 6.07 6.55
CA SER A 346 -19.20 5.33 7.82
C SER A 346 -20.57 4.67 7.99
N LYS A 347 -21.56 5.00 7.16
CA LYS A 347 -22.91 4.41 7.19
C LYS A 347 -23.03 3.16 6.28
N THR A 348 -22.10 2.97 5.34
CA THR A 348 -21.96 1.72 4.57
C THR A 348 -21.35 0.62 5.45
#